data_1a665fbe3565cd03c48fd5e5869db017
#
_entry.id   1a665fbe3565cd03c48fd5e5869db017
#
_cell.length_a   1.000
_cell.length_b   1.000
_cell.length_c   1.000
_cell.angle_alpha   90.00
_cell.angle_beta   90.00
_cell.angle_gamma   90.00
#
_symmetry.space_group_name_H-M   'P 1'
#
loop_
_entity.id
_entity.type
_entity.pdbx_description
1 polymer ?
#
loop_
_entity_poly.entity_id
_entity_poly.type
_entity_poly.pdbx_seq_one_letter_code
_entity_poly.pdbx_strand_id
1 'polypeptide(L)'
;MLKILLYILIVNSLLFCAPVSDDISLEVAKNTFIKYHPSRNLDSFGFKNIDIIKNNDEEIIHIYQLNPTGFIMVSLEDKAVPVLAYGFESNFVLENMPENLNYIMDLYKNEINDLRNSNTVRSLDIQEKWNEVLSINNSNNNSSRNVSPLLDSEFDQSGAWNNALSEFGFYGPVGCVAVSMAQIMHYWEYPEQGAGENSYFEDDYGILEANFGQAFYDYDN
;
A
#
# COMPACT_ATOMS: atom_id res chain seq x y z
N MET A 1 -34.08 37.27 8.01
CA MET A 1 -34.03 36.45 6.84
C MET A 1 -32.66 36.51 6.14
N LEU A 2 -32.09 37.67 5.83
CA LEU A 2 -30.78 37.79 5.13
C LEU A 2 -29.59 37.10 5.88
N LYS A 3 -29.52 37.20 7.22
CA LYS A 3 -28.49 36.56 8.05
C LYS A 3 -28.60 35.02 8.08
N ILE A 4 -29.80 34.48 8.00
CA ILE A 4 -30.04 33.02 7.94
C ILE A 4 -29.65 32.49 6.57
N LEU A 5 -29.96 33.24 5.50
CA LEU A 5 -29.57 32.88 4.13
C LEU A 5 -28.04 32.86 3.97
N LEU A 6 -27.33 33.82 4.59
CA LEU A 6 -25.87 33.88 4.59
C LEU A 6 -25.25 32.70 5.35
N TYR A 7 -25.87 32.27 6.46
CA TYR A 7 -25.40 31.12 7.24
C TYR A 7 -25.61 29.81 6.48
N ILE A 8 -26.72 29.65 5.76
CA ILE A 8 -26.97 28.49 4.91
C ILE A 8 -26.00 28.45 3.70
N LEU A 9 -25.61 29.61 3.16
CA LEU A 9 -24.61 29.68 2.08
C LEU A 9 -23.20 29.32 2.56
N ILE A 10 -22.83 29.71 3.80
CA ILE A 10 -21.53 29.37 4.39
C ILE A 10 -21.47 27.88 4.76
N VAL A 11 -22.57 27.29 5.25
CA VAL A 11 -22.63 25.87 5.59
C VAL A 11 -22.58 24.99 4.34
N ASN A 12 -23.16 25.43 3.20
CA ASN A 12 -23.05 24.68 1.94
C ASN A 12 -21.68 24.79 1.29
N SER A 13 -20.89 25.83 1.55
CA SER A 13 -19.51 25.93 1.04
C SER A 13 -18.52 24.99 1.74
N LEU A 14 -18.91 24.40 2.88
CA LEU A 14 -18.08 23.40 3.62
C LEU A 14 -18.30 21.96 3.16
N LEU A 15 -19.23 21.73 2.20
CA LEU A 15 -19.55 20.39 1.68
C LEU A 15 -18.91 20.08 0.31
N PHE A 16 -18.22 21.04 -0.29
CA PHE A 16 -17.46 20.78 -1.50
C PHE A 16 -16.11 20.17 -1.09
N CYS A 17 -15.92 18.91 -1.41
CA CYS A 17 -14.65 18.23 -1.41
C CYS A 17 -13.69 19.05 -2.27
N ALA A 18 -12.69 19.66 -1.65
CA ALA A 18 -11.68 20.44 -2.35
C ALA A 18 -10.48 19.52 -2.65
N PRO A 19 -9.82 19.70 -3.81
CA PRO A 19 -8.53 19.05 -4.04
C PRO A 19 -7.58 19.34 -2.87
N VAL A 20 -6.76 18.38 -2.51
CA VAL A 20 -5.75 18.53 -1.45
C VAL A 20 -4.73 19.59 -1.91
N SER A 21 -4.51 20.61 -1.08
CA SER A 21 -3.55 21.66 -1.41
C SER A 21 -2.11 21.18 -1.31
N ASP A 22 -1.20 21.89 -1.99
CA ASP A 22 0.25 21.60 -1.97
C ASP A 22 0.80 21.61 -0.54
N ASP A 23 0.35 22.53 0.31
CA ASP A 23 0.77 22.63 1.71
C ASP A 23 0.35 21.38 2.50
N ILE A 24 -0.88 20.92 2.33
CA ILE A 24 -1.38 19.69 2.98
C ILE A 24 -0.63 18.47 2.45
N SER A 25 -0.44 18.39 1.14
CA SER A 25 0.34 17.32 0.50
C SER A 25 1.77 17.25 1.05
N LEU A 26 2.44 18.39 1.17
CA LEU A 26 3.77 18.48 1.76
C LEU A 26 3.78 18.08 3.26
N GLU A 27 2.77 18.47 4.01
CA GLU A 27 2.63 18.08 5.41
C GLU A 27 2.44 16.57 5.56
N VAL A 28 1.62 15.96 4.71
CA VAL A 28 1.47 14.49 4.64
C VAL A 28 2.81 13.83 4.34
N ALA A 29 3.58 14.33 3.38
CA ALA A 29 4.89 13.78 3.04
C ALA A 29 5.88 13.87 4.22
N LYS A 30 5.96 15.03 4.91
CA LYS A 30 6.79 15.23 6.10
C LYS A 30 6.40 14.27 7.23
N ASN A 31 5.13 14.15 7.50
CA ASN A 31 4.62 13.32 8.58
C ASN A 31 4.80 11.83 8.28
N THR A 32 4.67 11.43 7.02
CA THR A 32 5.00 10.07 6.56
C THR A 32 6.48 9.77 6.76
N PHE A 33 7.35 10.72 6.41
CA PHE A 33 8.78 10.59 6.66
C PHE A 33 9.09 10.40 8.15
N ILE A 34 8.56 11.26 9.02
CA ILE A 34 8.76 11.14 10.48
C ILE A 34 8.29 9.78 10.99
N LYS A 35 7.16 9.29 10.49
CA LYS A 35 6.56 8.05 10.95
C LYS A 35 7.36 6.81 10.56
N TYR A 36 7.88 6.78 9.34
CA TYR A 36 8.37 5.54 8.72
C TYR A 36 9.87 5.56 8.35
N HIS A 37 10.47 6.74 8.14
CA HIS A 37 11.91 6.79 7.81
C HIS A 37 12.78 6.35 9.00
N PRO A 38 13.86 5.59 8.77
CA PRO A 38 14.73 5.09 9.86
C PRO A 38 15.27 6.18 10.78
N SER A 39 15.60 7.36 10.24
CA SER A 39 16.10 8.49 11.05
C SER A 39 15.02 9.10 11.94
N ARG A 40 13.75 9.08 11.53
CA ARG A 40 12.61 9.73 12.20
C ARG A 40 12.89 11.17 12.63
N ASN A 41 13.76 11.85 11.91
CA ASN A 41 14.18 13.23 12.22
C ASN A 41 13.77 14.15 11.08
N LEU A 42 12.92 15.13 11.39
CA LEU A 42 12.44 16.12 10.42
C LEU A 42 13.58 16.97 9.84
N ASP A 43 14.66 17.22 10.60
CA ASP A 43 15.80 17.98 10.12
C ASP A 43 16.52 17.28 8.95
N SER A 44 16.34 15.96 8.84
CA SER A 44 16.86 15.17 7.70
C SER A 44 15.88 15.06 6.55
N PHE A 45 14.64 15.59 6.68
CA PHE A 45 13.70 15.64 5.59
C PHE A 45 14.11 16.64 4.53
N GLY A 46 14.20 16.18 3.31
CA GLY A 46 14.44 17.02 2.14
C GLY A 46 14.04 16.29 0.89
N PHE A 47 13.70 17.03 -0.15
CA PHE A 47 13.39 16.43 -1.44
C PHE A 47 14.11 17.19 -2.57
N LYS A 48 14.43 16.48 -3.64
CA LYS A 48 15.14 17.02 -4.82
C LYS A 48 14.16 17.71 -5.76
N ASN A 49 13.05 17.06 -6.00
CA ASN A 49 11.97 17.49 -6.88
C ASN A 49 10.66 16.82 -6.48
N ILE A 50 9.57 17.33 -7.01
CA ILE A 50 8.25 16.73 -6.94
C ILE A 50 7.87 16.35 -8.37
N ASP A 51 7.61 15.06 -8.60
CA ASP A 51 7.00 14.62 -9.83
C ASP A 51 5.48 14.67 -9.67
N ILE A 52 4.81 15.25 -10.65
CA ILE A 52 3.37 15.49 -10.58
C ILE A 52 2.67 14.60 -11.61
N ILE A 53 1.78 13.76 -11.13
CA ILE A 53 0.91 12.98 -12.01
C ILE A 53 -0.37 13.77 -12.23
N LYS A 54 -0.74 13.93 -13.50
CA LYS A 54 -1.93 14.64 -13.93
C LYS A 54 -2.92 13.72 -14.65
N ASN A 55 -4.18 14.06 -14.53
CA ASN A 55 -5.26 13.55 -15.35
C ASN A 55 -6.04 14.74 -15.95
N ASN A 56 -6.11 14.86 -17.29
CA ASN A 56 -6.76 15.98 -17.99
C ASN A 56 -6.35 17.37 -17.43
N ASP A 57 -5.04 17.62 -17.29
CA ASP A 57 -4.44 18.84 -16.74
C ASP A 57 -4.65 19.07 -15.22
N GLU A 58 -5.43 18.26 -14.53
CA GLU A 58 -5.57 18.31 -13.09
C GLU A 58 -4.51 17.45 -12.40
N GLU A 59 -3.87 18.01 -11.38
CA GLU A 59 -2.91 17.30 -10.54
C GLU A 59 -3.66 16.35 -9.62
N ILE A 60 -3.22 15.07 -9.60
CA ILE A 60 -3.90 14.01 -8.86
C ILE A 60 -2.99 13.30 -7.86
N ILE A 61 -1.69 13.30 -8.11
CA ILE A 61 -0.69 12.67 -7.22
C ILE A 61 0.57 13.52 -7.22
N HIS A 62 1.14 13.79 -6.03
CA HIS A 62 2.48 14.28 -5.84
C HIS A 62 3.42 13.15 -5.42
N ILE A 63 4.58 13.07 -6.08
CA ILE A 63 5.66 12.13 -5.73
C ILE A 63 6.87 12.98 -5.29
N TYR A 64 7.09 13.05 -3.98
CA TYR A 64 8.25 13.72 -3.39
C TYR A 64 9.46 12.82 -3.52
N GLN A 65 10.43 13.19 -4.38
CA GLN A 65 11.69 12.46 -4.53
C GLN A 65 12.65 12.93 -3.43
N LEU A 66 12.91 12.08 -2.45
CA LEU A 66 13.67 12.44 -1.26
C LEU A 66 15.17 12.64 -1.54
N ASN A 67 15.83 13.36 -0.67
CA ASN A 67 17.28 13.56 -0.67
C ASN A 67 17.91 12.87 0.57
N PRO A 68 18.92 12.01 0.43
CA PRO A 68 19.64 11.62 -0.80
C PRO A 68 18.89 10.61 -1.67
N THR A 69 17.99 9.82 -1.13
CA THR A 69 17.24 8.75 -1.84
C THR A 69 15.90 8.49 -1.16
N GLY A 70 14.97 7.90 -1.90
CA GLY A 70 13.63 7.59 -1.43
C GLY A 70 12.55 8.39 -2.13
N PHE A 71 11.31 8.03 -1.86
CA PHE A 71 10.14 8.74 -2.36
C PHE A 71 8.95 8.62 -1.40
N ILE A 72 8.04 9.57 -1.49
CA ILE A 72 6.72 9.51 -0.85
C ILE A 72 5.69 9.98 -1.86
N MET A 73 4.67 9.17 -2.08
CA MET A 73 3.58 9.41 -3.03
C MET A 73 2.32 9.77 -2.27
N VAL A 74 1.78 10.95 -2.54
CA VAL A 74 0.64 11.54 -1.84
C VAL A 74 -0.50 11.75 -2.81
N SER A 75 -1.71 11.32 -2.44
CA SER A 75 -2.93 11.61 -3.19
C SER A 75 -3.34 13.07 -3.02
N LEU A 76 -3.79 13.70 -4.13
CA LEU A 76 -4.39 15.04 -4.11
C LEU A 76 -5.92 14.98 -4.09
N GLU A 77 -6.48 13.86 -3.64
CA GLU A 77 -7.92 13.65 -3.47
C GLU A 77 -8.21 13.22 -2.02
N ASP A 78 -9.00 14.00 -1.31
CA ASP A 78 -9.29 13.77 0.10
C ASP A 78 -10.26 12.60 0.38
N LYS A 79 -10.92 12.08 -0.66
CA LYS A 79 -11.72 10.84 -0.60
C LYS A 79 -10.87 9.58 -0.79
N ALA A 80 -9.63 9.73 -1.27
CA ALA A 80 -8.65 8.65 -1.38
C ALA A 80 -7.77 8.58 -0.13
N VAL A 81 -7.01 7.51 0.02
CA VAL A 81 -6.01 7.39 1.09
C VAL A 81 -4.92 8.47 0.91
N PRO A 82 -4.44 9.12 2.00
CA PRO A 82 -3.47 10.21 1.88
C PRO A 82 -2.11 9.77 1.31
N VAL A 83 -1.61 8.60 1.70
CA VAL A 83 -0.31 8.06 1.27
C VAL A 83 -0.55 6.84 0.41
N LEU A 84 -0.17 6.92 -0.86
CA LEU A 84 -0.34 5.84 -1.84
C LEU A 84 0.83 4.85 -1.79
N ALA A 85 2.05 5.37 -1.64
CA ALA A 85 3.26 4.57 -1.54
C ALA A 85 4.40 5.38 -0.92
N TYR A 86 5.40 4.68 -0.37
CA TYR A 86 6.67 5.27 0.04
C TYR A 86 7.79 4.23 0.00
N GLY A 87 9.01 4.70 -0.13
CA GLY A 87 10.22 3.89 -0.05
C GLY A 87 11.42 4.79 0.28
N PHE A 88 12.39 4.25 1.01
CA PHE A 88 13.54 5.03 1.49
C PHE A 88 14.89 4.52 0.95
N GLU A 89 14.88 3.45 0.17
CA GLU A 89 16.09 2.82 -0.36
C GLU A 89 16.34 3.14 -1.83
N SER A 90 15.30 3.58 -2.56
CA SER A 90 15.38 3.93 -3.98
C SER A 90 14.45 5.07 -4.33
N ASN A 91 14.80 5.85 -5.37
CA ASN A 91 13.90 6.84 -5.95
C ASN A 91 12.81 6.16 -6.78
N PHE A 92 11.65 6.82 -6.91
CA PHE A 92 10.62 6.39 -7.83
C PHE A 92 10.95 6.87 -9.25
N VAL A 93 10.95 5.97 -10.22
CA VAL A 93 11.28 6.28 -11.60
C VAL A 93 10.03 6.13 -12.47
N LEU A 94 9.61 7.25 -13.09
CA LEU A 94 8.45 7.30 -13.98
C LEU A 94 8.74 6.78 -15.40
N GLU A 95 10.01 6.84 -15.81
CA GLU A 95 10.43 6.40 -17.13
C GLU A 95 10.68 4.88 -17.16
N ASN A 96 10.20 4.23 -18.21
CA ASN A 96 10.40 2.78 -18.41
C ASN A 96 9.96 1.92 -17.20
N MET A 97 8.86 2.29 -16.56
CA MET A 97 8.30 1.49 -15.48
C MET A 97 7.98 0.07 -15.95
N PRO A 98 8.23 -0.95 -15.12
CA PRO A 98 7.74 -2.31 -15.38
C PRO A 98 6.21 -2.34 -15.55
N GLU A 99 5.71 -3.28 -16.34
CA GLU A 99 4.28 -3.37 -16.68
C GLU A 99 3.37 -3.46 -15.45
N ASN A 100 3.77 -4.24 -14.46
CA ASN A 100 3.04 -4.35 -13.19
C ASN A 100 2.97 -3.02 -12.42
N LEU A 101 4.03 -2.21 -12.45
CA LEU A 101 4.04 -0.90 -11.80
C LEU A 101 3.20 0.11 -12.57
N ASN A 102 3.25 0.10 -13.92
CA ASN A 102 2.34 0.88 -14.76
C ASN A 102 0.88 0.57 -14.44
N TYR A 103 0.54 -0.72 -14.31
CA TYR A 103 -0.80 -1.15 -13.95
C TYR A 103 -1.26 -0.58 -12.59
N ILE A 104 -0.41 -0.62 -11.57
CA ILE A 104 -0.72 -0.04 -10.25
C ILE A 104 -0.90 1.49 -10.33
N MET A 105 -0.05 2.19 -11.10
CA MET A 105 -0.19 3.63 -11.30
C MET A 105 -1.50 3.99 -12.03
N ASP A 106 -1.91 3.17 -12.98
CA ASP A 106 -3.19 3.37 -13.68
C ASP A 106 -4.38 3.07 -12.77
N LEU A 107 -4.29 2.08 -11.87
CA LEU A 107 -5.31 1.88 -10.84
C LEU A 107 -5.47 3.11 -9.94
N TYR A 108 -4.39 3.69 -9.43
CA TYR A 108 -4.45 4.91 -8.62
C TYR A 108 -5.05 6.09 -9.38
N LYS A 109 -4.64 6.31 -10.63
CA LYS A 109 -5.21 7.37 -11.47
C LYS A 109 -6.71 7.21 -11.68
N ASN A 110 -7.16 5.99 -12.00
CA ASN A 110 -8.55 5.70 -12.25
C ASN A 110 -9.38 5.86 -10.97
N GLU A 111 -8.94 5.31 -9.85
CA GLU A 111 -9.62 5.44 -8.56
C GLU A 111 -9.76 6.90 -8.14
N ILE A 112 -8.69 7.70 -8.19
CA ILE A 112 -8.73 9.11 -7.83
C ILE A 112 -9.68 9.88 -8.76
N ASN A 113 -9.64 9.60 -10.06
CA ASN A 113 -10.52 10.23 -11.03
C ASN A 113 -11.99 9.88 -10.76
N ASP A 114 -12.30 8.63 -10.48
CA ASP A 114 -13.65 8.16 -10.17
C ASP A 114 -14.16 8.79 -8.87
N LEU A 115 -13.33 8.89 -7.84
CA LEU A 115 -13.66 9.57 -6.59
C LEU A 115 -13.95 11.06 -6.80
N ARG A 116 -13.15 11.77 -7.61
CA ARG A 116 -13.38 13.19 -7.95
C ARG A 116 -14.72 13.41 -8.64
N ASN A 117 -15.03 12.56 -9.61
CA ASN A 117 -16.25 12.66 -10.39
C ASN A 117 -17.48 12.10 -9.67
N SER A 118 -17.29 11.41 -8.55
CA SER A 118 -18.39 10.86 -7.76
C SER A 118 -18.98 11.89 -6.79
N ASN A 119 -20.29 11.78 -6.55
CA ASN A 119 -20.97 12.53 -5.48
C ASN A 119 -20.83 11.86 -4.11
N THR A 120 -19.93 10.88 -3.96
CA THR A 120 -19.70 10.20 -2.69
C THR A 120 -19.01 11.13 -1.70
N VAL A 121 -19.38 11.02 -0.44
CA VAL A 121 -18.67 11.68 0.66
C VAL A 121 -17.50 10.81 1.08
N ARG A 122 -16.45 11.46 1.61
CA ARG A 122 -15.31 10.77 2.21
C ARG A 122 -15.80 9.81 3.30
N SER A 123 -15.35 8.55 3.25
CA SER A 123 -15.68 7.55 4.26
C SER A 123 -15.00 7.87 5.61
N LEU A 124 -15.57 7.36 6.71
CA LEU A 124 -14.97 7.55 8.03
C LEU A 124 -13.56 6.96 8.13
N ASP A 125 -13.32 5.81 7.52
CA ASP A 125 -12.00 5.17 7.47
C ASP A 125 -10.95 6.07 6.78
N ILE A 126 -11.31 6.66 5.64
CA ILE A 126 -10.43 7.60 4.94
C ILE A 126 -10.22 8.87 5.75
N GLN A 127 -11.25 9.38 6.41
CA GLN A 127 -11.12 10.54 7.29
C GLN A 127 -10.18 10.26 8.46
N GLU A 128 -10.24 9.08 9.06
CA GLU A 128 -9.34 8.66 10.13
C GLU A 128 -7.88 8.59 9.64
N LYS A 129 -7.62 8.04 8.46
CA LYS A 129 -6.28 8.00 7.86
C LYS A 129 -5.70 9.40 7.62
N TRP A 130 -6.50 10.34 7.11
CA TRP A 130 -6.09 11.73 6.96
C TRP A 130 -5.79 12.39 8.32
N ASN A 131 -6.68 12.21 9.30
CA ASN A 131 -6.48 12.75 10.64
C ASN A 131 -5.23 12.16 11.29
N GLU A 132 -5.00 10.87 11.15
CA GLU A 132 -3.82 10.20 11.70
C GLU A 132 -2.53 10.81 11.14
N VAL A 133 -2.40 10.90 9.80
CA VAL A 133 -1.18 11.39 9.19
C VAL A 133 -0.94 12.88 9.48
N LEU A 134 -1.98 13.71 9.55
CA LEU A 134 -1.87 15.15 9.83
C LEU A 134 -1.67 15.47 11.33
N SER A 135 -1.98 14.54 12.24
CA SER A 135 -1.81 14.76 13.69
C SER A 135 -0.39 14.46 14.21
N ILE A 136 0.49 13.89 13.40
CA ILE A 136 1.82 13.41 13.84
C ILE A 136 2.67 14.55 14.43
N ASN A 137 2.64 15.75 13.85
CA ASN A 137 3.39 16.91 14.35
C ASN A 137 2.84 17.51 15.64
N ASN A 138 1.57 17.21 16.01
CA ASN A 138 0.93 17.74 17.22
C ASN A 138 1.18 16.86 18.45
N SER A 139 1.77 15.71 18.26
CA SER A 139 2.04 14.76 19.35
C SER A 139 3.54 14.68 19.60
N ASN A 140 4.04 15.41 20.61
CA ASN A 140 5.34 15.15 21.25
C ASN A 140 5.36 13.78 21.96
N ASN A 141 4.53 12.85 21.53
CA ASN A 141 4.47 11.51 22.06
C ASN A 141 5.37 10.60 21.21
N ASN A 142 6.60 10.44 21.68
CA ASN A 142 7.49 9.32 21.38
C ASN A 142 6.88 7.96 21.80
N SER A 143 5.63 7.69 21.48
CA SER A 143 5.16 6.32 21.45
C SER A 143 5.61 5.74 20.12
N SER A 144 6.82 5.19 20.10
CA SER A 144 7.17 4.21 19.09
C SER A 144 6.11 3.10 19.18
N ARG A 145 5.12 3.13 18.32
CA ARG A 145 4.32 1.94 18.04
C ARG A 145 5.24 0.97 17.30
N ASN A 146 6.17 0.40 18.04
CA ASN A 146 6.91 -0.73 17.57
C ASN A 146 5.95 -1.91 17.66
N VAL A 147 5.23 -2.18 16.58
CA VAL A 147 4.49 -3.42 16.46
C VAL A 147 5.58 -4.47 16.22
N SER A 148 5.80 -5.34 17.19
CA SER A 148 6.64 -6.51 16.98
C SER A 148 6.10 -7.29 15.78
N PRO A 149 6.97 -7.86 14.93
CA PRO A 149 6.52 -8.75 13.88
C PRO A 149 5.55 -9.79 14.46
N LEU A 150 4.41 -9.96 13.83
CA LEU A 150 3.44 -11.00 14.22
C LEU A 150 3.92 -12.39 13.79
N LEU A 151 4.63 -12.44 12.67
CA LEU A 151 5.18 -13.68 12.12
C LEU A 151 6.61 -13.82 12.60
N ASP A 152 6.92 -14.95 13.15
CA ASP A 152 8.27 -15.39 13.56
C ASP A 152 8.86 -16.44 12.60
N SER A 153 8.07 -16.86 11.59
CA SER A 153 8.50 -17.80 10.57
C SER A 153 9.50 -17.16 9.60
N GLU A 154 10.57 -17.90 9.28
CA GLU A 154 11.63 -17.49 8.34
C GLU A 154 11.51 -18.23 7.00
N PHE A 155 10.29 -18.40 6.48
CA PHE A 155 10.04 -19.08 5.22
C PHE A 155 10.58 -18.27 4.05
N ASP A 156 11.26 -18.94 3.12
CA ASP A 156 11.71 -18.34 1.87
C ASP A 156 11.23 -19.12 0.64
N GLN A 157 11.70 -18.75 -0.55
CA GLN A 157 11.26 -19.35 -1.80
C GLN A 157 12.23 -20.41 -2.33
N SER A 158 13.27 -20.77 -1.58
CA SER A 158 14.38 -21.60 -2.04
C SER A 158 14.67 -22.75 -1.09
N GLY A 159 15.64 -23.59 -1.43
CA GLY A 159 16.12 -24.69 -0.59
C GLY A 159 15.01 -25.70 -0.28
N ALA A 160 14.81 -26.03 0.99
CA ALA A 160 13.85 -27.04 1.41
C ALA A 160 12.39 -26.68 1.09
N TRP A 161 12.07 -25.39 1.01
CA TRP A 161 10.71 -24.88 0.77
C TRP A 161 10.14 -25.19 -0.61
N ASN A 162 10.98 -25.48 -1.59
CA ASN A 162 10.55 -25.86 -2.94
C ASN A 162 10.86 -27.33 -3.31
N ASN A 163 11.22 -28.17 -2.35
CA ASN A 163 11.57 -29.57 -2.61
C ASN A 163 10.43 -30.34 -3.29
N ALA A 164 9.18 -30.12 -2.89
CA ALA A 164 8.02 -30.79 -3.48
C ALA A 164 7.85 -30.48 -4.96
N LEU A 165 8.29 -29.32 -5.45
CA LEU A 165 8.22 -28.95 -6.87
C LEU A 165 9.22 -29.71 -7.74
N SER A 166 10.29 -30.24 -7.14
CA SER A 166 11.28 -31.04 -7.88
C SER A 166 10.71 -32.35 -8.40
N GLU A 167 9.64 -32.87 -7.81
CA GLU A 167 8.95 -34.07 -8.28
C GLU A 167 8.28 -33.83 -9.65
N PHE A 168 7.94 -32.57 -9.95
CA PHE A 168 7.41 -32.12 -11.24
C PHE A 168 8.49 -31.60 -12.21
N GLY A 169 9.76 -31.72 -11.83
CA GLY A 169 10.89 -31.23 -12.65
C GLY A 169 11.13 -29.72 -12.54
N PHE A 170 10.47 -29.01 -11.60
CA PHE A 170 10.68 -27.60 -11.37
C PHE A 170 11.70 -27.37 -10.26
N TYR A 171 12.73 -26.57 -10.55
CA TYR A 171 13.83 -26.26 -9.62
C TYR A 171 13.98 -24.77 -9.33
N GLY A 172 12.97 -23.99 -9.67
CA GLY A 172 12.89 -22.54 -9.41
C GLY A 172 12.29 -22.22 -8.03
N PRO A 173 12.14 -20.95 -7.72
CA PRO A 173 11.52 -20.52 -6.48
C PRO A 173 10.02 -20.87 -6.44
N VAL A 174 9.51 -21.27 -5.27
CA VAL A 174 8.11 -21.68 -5.08
C VAL A 174 7.10 -20.55 -5.32
N GLY A 175 7.53 -19.30 -5.28
CA GLY A 175 6.69 -18.12 -5.48
C GLY A 175 6.27 -17.42 -4.18
N CYS A 176 6.31 -16.09 -4.22
CA CYS A 176 6.06 -15.24 -3.06
C CYS A 176 4.65 -15.40 -2.48
N VAL A 177 3.64 -15.62 -3.33
CA VAL A 177 2.25 -15.81 -2.89
C VAL A 177 2.10 -17.10 -2.07
N ALA A 178 2.71 -18.18 -2.52
CA ALA A 178 2.70 -19.46 -1.81
C ALA A 178 3.40 -19.34 -0.45
N VAL A 179 4.56 -18.68 -0.40
CA VAL A 179 5.30 -18.44 0.86
C VAL A 179 4.47 -17.59 1.82
N SER A 180 3.89 -16.49 1.36
CA SER A 180 3.06 -15.63 2.20
C SER A 180 1.84 -16.37 2.76
N MET A 181 1.21 -17.20 1.95
CA MET A 181 0.08 -18.03 2.39
C MET A 181 0.52 -19.06 3.44
N ALA A 182 1.65 -19.73 3.22
CA ALA A 182 2.19 -20.69 4.17
C ALA A 182 2.53 -20.04 5.53
N GLN A 183 3.11 -18.84 5.52
CA GLN A 183 3.37 -18.06 6.74
C GLN A 183 2.09 -17.71 7.50
N ILE A 184 1.02 -17.33 6.80
CA ILE A 184 -0.28 -17.04 7.43
C ILE A 184 -0.88 -18.32 8.02
N MET A 185 -0.82 -19.43 7.30
CA MET A 185 -1.29 -20.72 7.79
C MET A 185 -0.52 -21.16 9.04
N HIS A 186 0.80 -21.01 9.02
CA HIS A 186 1.68 -21.31 10.17
C HIS A 186 1.34 -20.45 11.40
N TYR A 187 1.14 -19.15 11.22
CA TYR A 187 0.79 -18.24 12.31
C TYR A 187 -0.53 -18.59 13.01
N TRP A 188 -1.52 -19.04 12.22
CA TRP A 188 -2.83 -19.40 12.74
C TRP A 188 -2.95 -20.88 13.10
N GLU A 189 -1.92 -21.69 12.78
CA GLU A 189 -1.95 -23.15 12.90
C GLU A 189 -3.21 -23.76 12.27
N TYR A 190 -3.61 -23.25 11.10
CA TYR A 190 -4.86 -23.58 10.43
C TYR A 190 -4.72 -23.55 8.90
N PRO A 191 -5.40 -24.50 8.19
CA PRO A 191 -6.15 -25.66 8.71
C PRO A 191 -5.20 -26.79 9.15
N GLU A 192 -5.64 -27.67 10.03
CA GLU A 192 -4.92 -28.90 10.38
C GLU A 192 -4.83 -29.89 9.21
N GLN A 193 -5.84 -29.88 8.34
CA GLN A 193 -5.91 -30.69 7.14
C GLN A 193 -6.46 -29.87 5.99
N GLY A 194 -5.88 -30.04 4.80
CA GLY A 194 -6.38 -29.44 3.58
C GLY A 194 -7.75 -29.99 3.16
N ALA A 195 -8.38 -29.32 2.21
CA ALA A 195 -9.68 -29.76 1.66
C ALA A 195 -9.70 -29.61 0.13
N GLY A 196 -10.33 -30.59 -0.53
CA GLY A 196 -10.50 -30.58 -1.98
C GLY A 196 -9.23 -30.97 -2.74
N GLU A 197 -9.31 -30.80 -4.03
CA GLU A 197 -8.23 -31.10 -4.99
C GLU A 197 -8.23 -30.07 -6.11
N ASN A 198 -7.08 -29.90 -6.77
CA ASN A 198 -6.97 -29.10 -7.97
C ASN A 198 -6.03 -29.76 -8.97
N SER A 199 -6.35 -29.63 -10.24
CA SER A 199 -5.45 -30.04 -11.32
C SER A 199 -5.57 -29.07 -12.50
N TYR A 200 -4.46 -28.82 -13.18
CA TYR A 200 -4.42 -28.01 -14.38
C TYR A 200 -3.26 -28.46 -15.28
N PHE A 201 -3.36 -28.12 -16.55
CA PHE A 201 -2.30 -28.38 -17.51
C PHE A 201 -1.38 -27.15 -17.65
N GLU A 202 -0.09 -27.41 -17.62
CA GLU A 202 0.96 -26.42 -17.84
C GLU A 202 1.84 -26.89 -18.99
N ASP A 203 2.17 -25.99 -19.93
CA ASP A 203 2.80 -26.36 -21.20
C ASP A 203 4.18 -27.01 -21.02
N ASP A 204 4.96 -26.55 -20.05
CA ASP A 204 6.33 -27.04 -19.82
C ASP A 204 6.38 -28.27 -18.89
N TYR A 205 5.38 -28.48 -18.04
CA TYR A 205 5.40 -29.50 -16.98
C TYR A 205 4.26 -30.52 -17.07
N GLY A 206 3.32 -30.37 -18.02
CA GLY A 206 2.19 -31.26 -18.20
C GLY A 206 1.09 -31.04 -17.17
N ILE A 207 0.45 -32.12 -16.71
CA ILE A 207 -0.60 -32.05 -15.71
C ILE A 207 0.03 -31.88 -14.33
N LEU A 208 -0.29 -30.78 -13.68
CA LEU A 208 0.04 -30.52 -12.28
C LEU A 208 -1.22 -30.74 -11.45
N GLU A 209 -1.12 -31.56 -10.41
CA GLU A 209 -2.28 -31.91 -9.57
C GLU A 209 -1.88 -31.98 -8.09
N ALA A 210 -2.81 -31.63 -7.22
CA ALA A 210 -2.67 -31.76 -5.78
C ALA A 210 -4.01 -32.13 -5.13
N ASN A 211 -3.99 -33.15 -4.28
CA ASN A 211 -5.13 -33.51 -3.44
C ASN A 211 -4.88 -32.95 -2.02
N PHE A 212 -5.41 -31.77 -1.76
CA PHE A 212 -5.26 -31.10 -0.47
C PHE A 212 -5.96 -31.83 0.67
N GLY A 213 -7.02 -32.58 0.37
CA GLY A 213 -7.75 -33.38 1.37
C GLY A 213 -6.92 -34.50 1.99
N GLN A 214 -5.79 -34.86 1.39
CA GLN A 214 -4.83 -35.85 1.95
C GLN A 214 -3.64 -35.17 2.66
N ALA A 215 -3.51 -33.85 2.59
CA ALA A 215 -2.43 -33.11 3.24
C ALA A 215 -2.79 -32.79 4.70
N PHE A 216 -1.96 -33.25 5.62
CA PHE A 216 -1.97 -32.82 7.02
C PHE A 216 -0.81 -31.85 7.21
N TYR A 217 -1.10 -30.69 7.82
CA TYR A 217 -0.11 -29.68 8.06
C TYR A 217 0.47 -29.83 9.46
N ASP A 218 1.78 -29.95 9.54
CA ASP A 218 2.52 -30.03 10.80
C ASP A 218 3.13 -28.65 11.10
N TYR A 219 2.53 -27.94 12.05
CA TYR A 219 2.94 -26.59 12.41
C TYR A 219 4.00 -26.52 13.51
N ASP A 220 4.37 -27.65 14.10
CA ASP A 220 5.37 -27.76 15.16
C ASP A 220 6.78 -27.99 14.62
N ASN A 221 6.95 -28.24 13.29
CA ASN A 221 8.24 -28.55 12.65
C ASN A 221 8.65 -27.53 11.59
#